data_46e5d6f21f48c20953aabed53d3f5d0a
#
_entry.id   46e5d6f21f48c20953aabed53d3f5d0a
#
_cell.length_a   1.000
_cell.length_b   1.000
_cell.length_c   1.000
_cell.angle_alpha   90.00
_cell.angle_beta   90.00
_cell.angle_gamma   90.00
#
_symmetry.space_group_name_H-M   'P 1'
#
loop_
_entity.id
_entity.type
_entity.pdbx_description
1 polymer ?
#
loop_
_entity_poly.entity_id
_entity_poly.type
_entity_poly.pdbx_seq_one_letter_code
_entity_poly.pdbx_strand_id
1 'polypeptide(L)'
;MSTKQKDDISLVSANFGVKGWIILIITFLCIFLDSSLINDSLNVVVDVFAGVHQWNSNMLLGFSTITAWIAVAGAVMWGVLSSKISARWAWVISLAVTGIACLFWGRASSPAMYFVCLAGASVGAMGFCYICSMNVVSNWFPRKKGMAMGWVTI
;
A
#
# COMPACT_ATOMS: atom_id res chain seq x y z
N MET A 1 -10.58 15.82 29.53
CA MET A 1 -9.73 14.64 29.24
C MET A 1 -9.07 14.25 30.56
N SER A 2 -9.38 13.04 31.11
CA SER A 2 -8.92 12.62 32.44
C SER A 2 -7.40 12.45 32.45
N THR A 3 -6.75 12.81 33.58
CA THR A 3 -5.30 12.67 33.82
C THR A 3 -4.82 11.24 33.49
N LYS A 4 -5.62 10.25 33.89
CA LYS A 4 -5.36 8.83 33.65
C LYS A 4 -5.25 8.46 32.14
N GLN A 5 -6.08 9.09 31.29
CA GLN A 5 -6.04 8.88 29.85
C GLN A 5 -4.80 9.54 29.22
N LYS A 6 -4.29 10.63 29.80
CA LYS A 6 -3.07 11.30 29.37
C LYS A 6 -1.82 10.49 29.73
N ASP A 7 -1.85 9.83 30.89
CA ASP A 7 -0.75 8.97 31.35
C ASP A 7 -0.68 7.66 30.55
N ASP A 8 -1.83 7.04 30.22
CA ASP A 8 -1.90 5.86 29.36
C ASP A 8 -1.37 6.15 27.93
N ILE A 9 -1.71 7.33 27.38
CA ILE A 9 -1.17 7.78 26.07
C ILE A 9 0.33 8.03 26.16
N SER A 10 0.84 8.53 27.31
CA SER A 10 2.26 8.77 27.52
C SER A 10 3.07 7.48 27.62
N LEU A 11 2.53 6.46 28.26
CA LEU A 11 3.18 5.14 28.40
C LEU A 11 3.24 4.39 27.05
N VAL A 12 2.17 4.39 26.28
CA VAL A 12 2.14 3.78 24.94
C VAL A 12 3.10 4.48 23.98
N SER A 13 3.28 5.80 24.12
CA SER A 13 4.21 6.57 23.26
C SER A 13 5.67 6.51 23.68
N ALA A 14 5.98 6.13 24.93
CA ALA A 14 7.34 6.07 25.45
C ALA A 14 8.07 4.77 25.04
N ASN A 15 7.38 3.64 25.11
CA ASN A 15 7.90 2.33 24.70
C ASN A 15 7.04 1.81 23.57
N PHE A 16 7.66 1.31 22.49
CA PHE A 16 6.92 0.73 21.35
C PHE A 16 5.93 -0.36 21.78
N GLY A 17 6.17 -1.03 22.92
CA GLY A 17 5.32 -2.07 23.47
C GLY A 17 5.08 -3.23 22.48
N VAL A 18 4.58 -4.36 22.93
CA VAL A 18 4.31 -5.51 22.05
C VAL A 18 3.33 -5.15 20.93
N LYS A 19 2.28 -4.42 21.23
CA LYS A 19 1.26 -4.01 20.23
C LYS A 19 1.82 -3.03 19.21
N GLY A 20 2.71 -2.14 19.60
CA GLY A 20 3.37 -1.21 18.68
C GLY A 20 4.30 -1.93 17.71
N TRP A 21 5.10 -2.87 18.21
CA TRP A 21 5.96 -3.69 17.36
C TRP A 21 5.17 -4.53 16.34
N ILE A 22 4.03 -5.10 16.74
CA ILE A 22 3.14 -5.83 15.83
C ILE A 22 2.68 -4.92 14.68
N ILE A 23 2.26 -3.69 14.97
CA ILE A 23 1.82 -2.73 13.95
C ILE A 23 2.97 -2.39 12.99
N LEU A 24 4.18 -2.13 13.52
CA LEU A 24 5.35 -1.85 12.70
C LEU A 24 5.70 -3.02 11.78
N ILE A 25 5.70 -4.25 12.30
CA ILE A 25 5.98 -5.45 11.52
C ILE A 25 4.93 -5.66 10.41
N ILE A 26 3.64 -5.50 10.74
CA ILE A 26 2.58 -5.64 9.73
C ILE A 26 2.73 -4.57 8.65
N THR A 27 2.99 -3.32 9.04
CA THR A 27 3.18 -2.22 8.08
C THR A 27 4.42 -2.44 7.21
N PHE A 28 5.52 -2.89 7.80
CA PHE A 28 6.73 -3.28 7.07
C PHE A 28 6.44 -4.39 6.05
N LEU A 29 5.73 -5.46 6.46
CA LEU A 29 5.35 -6.53 5.56
C LEU A 29 4.46 -6.06 4.41
N CYS A 30 3.56 -5.11 4.66
CA CYS A 30 2.74 -4.51 3.60
C CYS A 30 3.59 -3.77 2.56
N ILE A 31 4.56 -2.96 3.01
CA ILE A 31 5.47 -2.24 2.12
C ILE A 31 6.39 -3.21 1.37
N PHE A 32 6.90 -4.22 2.06
CA PHE A 32 7.73 -5.26 1.47
C PHE A 32 6.99 -6.02 0.35
N LEU A 33 5.72 -6.40 0.59
CA LEU A 33 4.88 -7.06 -0.40
C LEU A 33 4.61 -6.17 -1.62
N ASP A 34 4.36 -4.89 -1.42
CA ASP A 34 4.15 -3.94 -2.51
C ASP A 34 5.41 -3.81 -3.37
N SER A 35 6.55 -3.55 -2.75
CA SER A 35 7.82 -3.44 -3.47
C SER A 35 8.11 -4.70 -4.27
N SER A 36 7.96 -5.87 -3.65
CA SER A 36 8.27 -7.14 -4.29
C SER A 36 7.29 -7.49 -5.42
N LEU A 37 5.97 -7.29 -5.22
CA LEU A 37 4.95 -7.79 -6.15
C LEU A 37 4.58 -6.78 -7.25
N ILE A 38 4.63 -5.49 -6.97
CA ILE A 38 4.12 -4.47 -7.90
C ILE A 38 5.27 -3.70 -8.54
N ASN A 39 6.33 -3.37 -7.80
CA ASN A 39 7.43 -2.57 -8.33
C ASN A 39 8.57 -3.44 -8.91
N ASP A 40 9.17 -4.30 -8.10
CA ASP A 40 10.39 -5.02 -8.49
C ASP A 40 10.11 -6.19 -9.44
N SER A 41 8.98 -6.90 -9.25
CA SER A 41 8.63 -8.02 -10.13
C SER A 41 8.01 -7.59 -11.46
N LEU A 42 7.69 -6.31 -11.65
CA LEU A 42 6.98 -5.85 -12.85
C LEU A 42 7.70 -6.24 -14.14
N ASN A 43 9.02 -6.09 -14.20
CA ASN A 43 9.81 -6.44 -15.37
C ASN A 43 9.71 -7.94 -15.69
N VAL A 44 9.81 -8.80 -14.65
CA VAL A 44 9.69 -10.25 -14.80
C VAL A 44 8.28 -10.63 -15.24
N VAL A 45 7.27 -10.02 -14.64
CA VAL A 45 5.86 -10.25 -14.99
C VAL A 45 5.56 -9.84 -16.41
N VAL A 46 6.08 -8.70 -16.87
CA VAL A 46 5.95 -8.24 -18.26
C VAL A 46 6.53 -9.26 -19.23
N ASP A 47 7.73 -9.77 -18.96
CA ASP A 47 8.37 -10.76 -19.82
C ASP A 47 7.59 -12.08 -19.90
N VAL A 48 7.04 -12.53 -18.78
CA VAL A 48 6.19 -13.73 -18.72
C VAL A 48 4.92 -13.53 -19.55
N PHE A 49 4.19 -12.43 -19.36
CA PHE A 49 2.97 -12.15 -20.13
C PHE A 49 3.26 -11.95 -21.61
N ALA A 50 4.34 -11.27 -21.95
CA ALA A 50 4.78 -11.11 -23.34
C ALA A 50 5.09 -12.47 -23.99
N GLY A 51 5.78 -13.36 -23.29
CA GLY A 51 6.11 -14.70 -23.79
C GLY A 51 4.90 -15.60 -23.95
N VAL A 52 4.01 -15.65 -22.96
CA VAL A 52 2.83 -16.53 -22.97
C VAL A 52 1.77 -16.09 -23.96
N HIS A 53 1.49 -14.79 -24.05
CA HIS A 53 0.41 -14.24 -24.87
C HIS A 53 0.89 -13.62 -26.18
N GLN A 54 2.18 -13.64 -26.45
CA GLN A 54 2.80 -13.00 -27.63
C GLN A 54 2.48 -11.49 -27.71
N TRP A 55 2.39 -10.82 -26.55
CA TRP A 55 2.14 -9.39 -26.47
C TRP A 55 3.45 -8.61 -26.57
N ASN A 56 3.35 -7.36 -27.05
CA ASN A 56 4.52 -6.49 -27.13
C ASN A 56 4.95 -6.00 -25.74
N SER A 57 6.17 -6.36 -25.31
CA SER A 57 6.72 -5.96 -24.00
C SER A 57 6.76 -4.44 -23.82
N ASN A 58 7.08 -3.68 -24.88
CA ASN A 58 7.11 -2.22 -24.80
C ASN A 58 5.73 -1.61 -24.55
N MET A 59 4.67 -2.24 -25.05
CA MET A 59 3.29 -1.82 -24.77
C MET A 59 2.94 -2.06 -23.30
N LEU A 60 3.32 -3.22 -22.75
CA LEU A 60 3.08 -3.54 -21.34
C LEU A 60 3.86 -2.62 -20.40
N LEU A 61 5.10 -2.29 -20.72
CA LEU A 61 5.89 -1.30 -19.99
C LEU A 61 5.29 0.12 -20.11
N GLY A 62 4.75 0.47 -21.27
CA GLY A 62 4.00 1.72 -21.44
C GLY A 62 2.78 1.79 -20.51
N PHE A 63 2.06 0.70 -20.32
CA PHE A 63 0.95 0.62 -19.39
C PHE A 63 1.39 0.87 -17.94
N SER A 64 2.54 0.36 -17.51
CA SER A 64 3.06 0.60 -16.15
C SER A 64 3.33 2.09 -15.91
N THR A 65 3.83 2.81 -16.90
CA THR A 65 4.04 4.26 -16.80
C THR A 65 2.71 5.02 -16.63
N ILE A 66 1.69 4.65 -17.39
CA ILE A 66 0.37 5.29 -17.29
C ILE A 66 -0.27 4.95 -15.94
N THR A 67 -0.18 3.70 -15.49
CA THR A 67 -0.73 3.29 -14.19
C THR A 67 -0.02 3.96 -13.01
N ALA A 68 1.27 4.31 -13.11
CA ALA A 68 1.97 5.10 -12.12
C ALA A 68 1.35 6.50 -11.95
N TRP A 69 0.96 7.16 -13.03
CA TRP A 69 0.24 8.44 -12.96
C TRP A 69 -1.16 8.29 -12.34
N ILE A 70 -1.88 7.22 -12.69
CA ILE A 70 -3.18 6.89 -12.08
C ILE A 70 -3.00 6.63 -10.59
N ALA A 71 -1.93 5.98 -10.17
CA ALA A 71 -1.60 5.72 -8.77
C ALA A 71 -1.38 7.02 -7.97
N VAL A 72 -0.77 8.05 -8.56
CA VAL A 72 -0.63 9.37 -7.93
C VAL A 72 -2.00 9.99 -7.65
N ALA A 73 -2.93 9.93 -8.60
CA ALA A 73 -4.30 10.37 -8.37
C ALA A 73 -4.99 9.53 -7.28
N GLY A 74 -4.74 8.23 -7.27
CA GLY A 74 -5.17 7.30 -6.21
C GLY A 74 -4.65 7.69 -4.82
N ALA A 75 -3.40 8.14 -4.72
CA ALA A 75 -2.82 8.59 -3.45
C ALA A 75 -3.60 9.79 -2.87
N VAL A 76 -3.96 10.76 -3.71
CA VAL A 76 -4.80 11.91 -3.30
C VAL A 76 -6.17 11.41 -2.82
N MET A 77 -6.80 10.51 -3.57
CA MET A 77 -8.09 9.92 -3.19
C MET A 77 -8.02 9.24 -1.82
N TRP A 78 -7.01 8.41 -1.58
CA TRP A 78 -6.82 7.73 -0.29
C TRP A 78 -6.49 8.70 0.84
N GLY A 79 -5.76 9.78 0.56
CA GLY A 79 -5.51 10.86 1.53
C GLY A 79 -6.82 11.51 2.02
N VAL A 80 -7.70 11.86 1.09
CA VAL A 80 -9.03 12.42 1.42
C VAL A 80 -9.92 11.38 2.09
N LEU A 81 -9.92 10.13 1.61
CA LEU A 81 -10.76 9.07 2.16
C LEU A 81 -10.34 8.73 3.59
N SER A 82 -9.04 8.61 3.86
CA SER A 82 -8.52 8.31 5.20
C SER A 82 -8.76 9.43 6.23
N SER A 83 -9.06 10.65 5.78
CA SER A 83 -9.47 11.75 6.66
C SER A 83 -10.97 11.70 7.01
N LYS A 84 -11.80 11.11 6.14
CA LYS A 84 -13.26 10.98 6.35
C LYS A 84 -13.65 9.68 7.04
N ILE A 85 -12.95 8.60 6.73
CA ILE A 85 -13.15 7.27 7.31
C ILE A 85 -11.97 7.00 8.26
N SER A 86 -12.16 6.16 9.29
CA SER A 86 -11.02 5.83 10.16
C SER A 86 -9.87 5.20 9.34
N ALA A 87 -8.63 5.56 9.65
CA ALA A 87 -7.44 5.08 8.95
C ALA A 87 -7.36 3.54 8.87
N ARG A 88 -7.92 2.84 9.86
CA ARG A 88 -7.98 1.37 9.87
C ARG A 88 -8.88 0.82 8.77
N TRP A 89 -10.09 1.37 8.60
CA TRP A 89 -11.01 0.92 7.56
C TRP A 89 -10.50 1.28 6.16
N ALA A 90 -9.93 2.48 6.00
CA ALA A 90 -9.31 2.86 4.74
C ALA A 90 -8.18 1.90 4.37
N TRP A 91 -7.37 1.47 5.36
CA TRP A 91 -6.29 0.50 5.16
C TRP A 91 -6.81 -0.87 4.71
N VAL A 92 -7.84 -1.41 5.39
CA VAL A 92 -8.45 -2.70 5.04
C VAL A 92 -9.08 -2.66 3.64
N ILE A 93 -9.80 -1.59 3.31
CA ILE A 93 -10.44 -1.43 2.00
C ILE A 93 -9.37 -1.35 0.89
N SER A 94 -8.30 -0.57 1.08
CA SER A 94 -7.24 -0.45 0.08
C SER A 94 -6.51 -1.79 -0.14
N LEU A 95 -6.28 -2.55 0.93
CA LEU A 95 -5.69 -3.89 0.85
C LEU A 95 -6.60 -4.86 0.07
N ALA A 96 -7.92 -4.83 0.35
CA ALA A 96 -8.89 -5.66 -0.36
C ALA A 96 -8.94 -5.32 -1.86
N VAL A 97 -8.96 -4.03 -2.20
CA VAL A 97 -8.92 -3.56 -3.60
C VAL A 97 -7.69 -4.07 -4.31
N THR A 98 -6.51 -3.93 -3.70
CA THR A 98 -5.26 -4.43 -4.28
C THR A 98 -5.27 -5.95 -4.44
N GLY A 99 -5.69 -6.69 -3.41
CA GLY A 99 -5.74 -8.15 -3.46
C GLY A 99 -6.65 -8.67 -4.57
N ILE A 100 -7.85 -8.09 -4.71
CA ILE A 100 -8.79 -8.44 -5.79
C ILE A 100 -8.19 -8.09 -7.15
N ALA A 101 -7.61 -6.91 -7.31
CA ALA A 101 -6.99 -6.48 -8.56
C ALA A 101 -5.83 -7.42 -8.95
N CYS A 102 -4.98 -7.83 -8.01
CA CYS A 102 -3.88 -8.77 -8.27
C CYS A 102 -4.38 -10.16 -8.68
N LEU A 103 -5.47 -10.66 -8.07
CA LEU A 103 -6.06 -11.94 -8.45
C LEU A 103 -6.56 -11.94 -9.90
N PHE A 104 -7.22 -10.86 -10.32
CA PHE A 104 -7.66 -10.70 -11.70
C PHE A 104 -6.50 -10.40 -12.65
N TRP A 105 -5.46 -9.70 -12.19
CA TRP A 105 -4.27 -9.44 -12.98
C TRP A 105 -3.56 -10.73 -13.39
N GLY A 106 -3.39 -11.68 -12.47
CA GLY A 106 -2.81 -12.99 -12.77
C GLY A 106 -3.62 -13.84 -13.76
N ARG A 107 -4.89 -13.47 -14.02
CA ARG A 107 -5.78 -14.14 -15.00
C ARG A 107 -6.04 -13.30 -16.25
N ALA A 108 -5.28 -12.25 -16.46
CA ALA A 108 -5.50 -11.35 -17.59
C ALA A 108 -5.29 -12.07 -18.92
N SER A 109 -6.35 -12.18 -19.71
CA SER A 109 -6.36 -12.80 -21.04
C SER A 109 -6.32 -11.78 -22.18
N SER A 110 -6.42 -10.48 -21.87
CA SER A 110 -6.32 -9.41 -22.86
C SER A 110 -5.47 -8.24 -22.32
N PRO A 111 -4.80 -7.47 -23.21
CA PRO A 111 -4.03 -6.30 -22.80
C PRO A 111 -4.86 -5.25 -22.05
N ALA A 112 -6.13 -5.07 -22.41
CA ALA A 112 -7.02 -4.15 -21.73
C ALA A 112 -7.31 -4.60 -20.30
N MET A 113 -7.58 -5.89 -20.09
CA MET A 113 -7.78 -6.45 -18.74
C MET A 113 -6.50 -6.33 -17.90
N TYR A 114 -5.33 -6.62 -18.49
CA TYR A 114 -4.04 -6.41 -17.84
C TYR A 114 -3.88 -4.97 -17.34
N PHE A 115 -4.16 -3.98 -18.22
CA PHE A 115 -4.06 -2.56 -17.88
C PHE A 115 -5.00 -2.14 -16.74
N VAL A 116 -6.27 -2.54 -16.80
CA VAL A 116 -7.28 -2.18 -15.78
C VAL A 116 -6.94 -2.80 -14.43
N CYS A 117 -6.51 -4.08 -14.42
CA CYS A 117 -6.11 -4.74 -13.19
C CYS A 117 -4.84 -4.15 -12.59
N LEU A 118 -3.84 -3.83 -13.42
CA LEU A 118 -2.62 -3.17 -12.97
C LEU A 118 -2.92 -1.77 -12.40
N ALA A 119 -3.78 -0.99 -13.05
CA ALA A 119 -4.21 0.32 -12.55
C ALA A 119 -4.93 0.19 -11.19
N GLY A 120 -5.84 -0.78 -11.05
CA GLY A 120 -6.53 -1.06 -9.80
C GLY A 120 -5.57 -1.48 -8.67
N ALA A 121 -4.61 -2.36 -8.99
CA ALA A 121 -3.58 -2.78 -8.04
C ALA A 121 -2.71 -1.59 -7.60
N SER A 122 -2.26 -0.76 -8.54
CA SER A 122 -1.42 0.41 -8.26
C SER A 122 -2.15 1.47 -7.42
N VAL A 123 -3.41 1.75 -7.70
CA VAL A 123 -4.24 2.67 -6.90
C VAL A 123 -4.43 2.13 -5.48
N GLY A 124 -4.77 0.85 -5.34
CA GLY A 124 -4.94 0.22 -4.03
C GLY A 124 -3.64 0.19 -3.23
N ALA A 125 -2.51 -0.08 -3.89
CA ALA A 125 -1.17 -0.09 -3.29
C ALA A 125 -0.81 1.25 -2.66
N MET A 126 -1.10 2.37 -3.31
CA MET A 126 -0.90 3.70 -2.72
C MET A 126 -1.67 3.89 -1.41
N GLY A 127 -2.85 3.28 -1.29
CA GLY A 127 -3.62 3.28 -0.04
C GLY A 127 -2.96 2.46 1.05
N PHE A 128 -2.80 1.15 0.81
CA PHE A 128 -2.42 0.25 1.90
C PHE A 128 -0.94 0.33 2.27
N CYS A 129 -0.04 0.66 1.35
CA CYS A 129 1.39 0.76 1.65
C CYS A 129 1.80 2.12 2.19
N TYR A 130 1.38 3.18 1.54
CA TYR A 130 1.92 4.51 1.84
C TYR A 130 0.96 5.36 2.67
N ILE A 131 -0.22 5.66 2.18
CA ILE A 131 -1.08 6.68 2.79
C ILE A 131 -1.73 6.18 4.09
N CYS A 132 -2.47 5.07 4.03
CA CYS A 132 -3.23 4.61 5.19
C CYS A 132 -2.34 3.95 6.24
N SER A 133 -1.30 3.22 5.83
CA SER A 133 -0.34 2.61 6.73
C SER A 133 0.44 3.66 7.53
N MET A 134 0.95 4.69 6.87
CA MET A 134 1.65 5.79 7.54
C MET A 134 0.72 6.59 8.46
N ASN A 135 -0.56 6.76 8.09
CA ASN A 135 -1.55 7.35 8.99
C ASN A 135 -1.81 6.49 10.23
N VAL A 136 -1.87 5.17 10.09
CA VAL A 136 -2.00 4.26 11.24
C VAL A 136 -0.79 4.34 12.15
N VAL A 137 0.42 4.28 11.60
CA VAL A 137 1.68 4.41 12.35
C VAL A 137 1.76 5.78 13.05
N SER A 138 1.43 6.86 12.34
CA SER A 138 1.44 8.21 12.87
C SER A 138 0.46 8.40 14.03
N ASN A 139 -0.73 7.80 13.93
CA ASN A 139 -1.74 7.86 14.99
C ASN A 139 -1.37 7.01 16.20
N TRP A 140 -0.65 5.92 15.98
CA TRP A 140 -0.21 5.04 17.07
C TRP A 140 1.00 5.59 17.83
N PHE A 141 1.91 6.27 17.14
CA PHE A 141 3.15 6.82 17.72
C PHE A 141 3.23 8.36 17.63
N PRO A 142 2.35 9.11 18.29
CA PRO A 142 2.27 10.56 18.12
C PRO A 142 3.54 11.30 18.52
N ARG A 143 4.33 10.79 19.49
CA ARG A 143 5.58 11.40 19.97
C ARG A 143 6.84 10.90 19.25
N LYS A 144 6.81 9.73 18.61
CA LYS A 144 7.97 9.10 17.95
C LYS A 144 7.69 8.78 16.48
N LYS A 145 6.89 9.61 15.81
CA LYS A 145 6.46 9.41 14.41
C LYS A 145 7.63 9.14 13.47
N GLY A 146 8.67 9.99 13.52
CA GLY A 146 9.83 9.86 12.64
C GLY A 146 10.60 8.56 12.85
N MET A 147 10.80 8.14 14.11
CA MET A 147 11.47 6.88 14.42
C MET A 147 10.63 5.68 13.95
N ALA A 148 9.32 5.69 14.23
CA ALA A 148 8.42 4.62 13.83
C ALA A 148 8.33 4.49 12.30
N MET A 149 8.23 5.61 11.58
CA MET A 149 8.25 5.63 10.11
C MET A 149 9.60 5.15 9.56
N GLY A 150 10.72 5.56 10.16
CA GLY A 150 12.04 5.08 9.78
C GLY A 150 12.18 3.56 9.88
N TRP A 151 11.70 2.95 10.97
CA TRP A 151 11.71 1.48 11.13
C TRP A 151 10.86 0.74 10.11
N VAL A 152 9.82 1.36 9.60
CA VAL A 152 8.92 0.74 8.61
C VAL A 152 9.49 0.81 7.20
N THR A 153 10.37 1.79 6.92
CA THR A 153 10.92 2.03 5.57
C THR A 153 12.33 1.50 5.36
N ILE A 154 12.97 0.95 6.40
CA ILE A 154 14.25 0.25 6.30
C ILE A 154 14.06 -1.13 5.66
#